data_6f3eddd88b7debad3253a65c0c450e30
#
_entry.id   6f3eddd88b7debad3253a65c0c450e30
#
_cell.length_a   1.000
_cell.length_b   1.000
_cell.length_c   1.000
_cell.angle_alpha   90.00
_cell.angle_beta   90.00
_cell.angle_gamma   90.00
#
_symmetry.space_group_name_H-M   'P 1'
#
loop_
_entity.id
_entity.type
_entity.pdbx_description
1 polymer ?
#
loop_
_entity_poly.entity_id
_entity_poly.type
_entity_poly.pdbx_seq_one_letter_code
_entity_poly.pdbx_strand_id
1 'polypeptide(L)'
;ISDVYKKVGKDGVVTIEGSESSETYVEMIKGMSFDGNLISRLFTQNSNMENVYVATVNYKIERVDEISSLLEQVVTKDKRPILFIVDDMSFDVQDALHQNQNYIKSCVIKANVYGDKRNKFYEDISKYVGCKLFSIEDGTLISSASFEDLGKCDRIKIDGSKAVVVGGKGENIEEYISLVEQQGGSDVKERIASLKESVGVIKLGASTKTEFDEKIDRVEDAINATKSALLEGVIPGGGIALLKIATNFLKEGSFSTDEEIGRKALYEAITIPSKLILSNSGLSEQLIDNVKEDKFNIGWDVAS
;
A
#
# COMPACT_ATOMS: atom_id res chain seq x y z
N ILE A 1 -11.89 9.87 5.52
CA ILE A 1 -10.86 8.86 5.82
C ILE A 1 -11.32 8.00 7.00
N SER A 2 -11.67 8.58 8.15
CA SER A 2 -12.15 7.83 9.32
C SER A 2 -13.30 6.86 8.98
N ASP A 3 -14.28 7.29 8.20
CA ASP A 3 -15.43 6.47 7.81
C ASP A 3 -15.05 5.36 6.81
N VAL A 4 -14.00 5.56 6.03
CA VAL A 4 -13.43 4.51 5.18
C VAL A 4 -12.83 3.41 6.05
N TYR A 5 -11.96 3.77 6.99
CA TYR A 5 -11.32 2.80 7.88
C TYR A 5 -12.31 2.07 8.81
N LYS A 6 -13.42 2.72 9.20
CA LYS A 6 -14.52 2.02 9.90
C LYS A 6 -15.15 0.90 9.06
N LYS A 7 -15.16 1.04 7.74
CA LYS A 7 -15.75 0.05 6.81
C LYS A 7 -14.77 -1.03 6.39
N VAL A 8 -13.53 -0.65 6.05
CA VAL A 8 -12.49 -1.60 5.60
C VAL A 8 -11.74 -2.27 6.75
N GLY A 9 -11.86 -1.74 7.98
CA GLY A 9 -11.07 -2.20 9.14
C GLY A 9 -9.69 -1.53 9.21
N LYS A 10 -8.98 -1.76 10.33
CA LYS A 10 -7.68 -1.12 10.60
C LYS A 10 -6.57 -1.55 9.63
N ASP A 11 -6.64 -2.78 9.15
CA ASP A 11 -5.67 -3.36 8.20
C ASP A 11 -6.12 -3.23 6.75
N GLY A 12 -7.33 -2.66 6.53
CA GLY A 12 -7.93 -2.49 5.22
C GLY A 12 -7.18 -1.52 4.33
N VAL A 13 -7.25 -1.76 3.03
CA VAL A 13 -6.56 -0.93 2.04
C VAL A 13 -7.43 0.23 1.61
N VAL A 14 -6.81 1.40 1.51
CA VAL A 14 -7.44 2.63 1.00
C VAL A 14 -6.61 3.15 -0.17
N THR A 15 -7.27 3.41 -1.30
CA THR A 15 -6.66 3.96 -2.51
C THR A 15 -7.33 5.29 -2.87
N ILE A 16 -6.63 6.10 -3.68
CA ILE A 16 -7.13 7.39 -4.17
C ILE A 16 -7.27 7.32 -5.67
N GLU A 17 -8.36 7.86 -6.19
CA GLU A 17 -8.65 7.97 -7.61
C GLU A 17 -9.23 9.34 -7.95
N GLY A 18 -9.07 9.76 -9.21
CA GLY A 18 -9.79 10.90 -9.73
C GLY A 18 -11.29 10.60 -9.86
N SER A 19 -12.13 11.56 -9.47
CA SER A 19 -13.56 11.53 -9.76
C SER A 19 -13.80 12.14 -11.14
N GLU A 20 -14.78 11.63 -11.87
CA GLU A 20 -15.27 12.25 -13.11
C GLU A 20 -16.08 13.52 -12.83
N SER A 21 -16.44 13.78 -11.58
CA SER A 21 -17.15 14.96 -11.11
C SER A 21 -16.29 15.81 -10.19
N SER A 22 -16.75 17.03 -9.87
CA SER A 22 -16.10 17.90 -8.87
C SER A 22 -16.30 17.43 -7.43
N GLU A 23 -17.11 16.41 -7.20
CA GLU A 23 -17.41 15.90 -5.86
C GLU A 23 -16.42 14.83 -5.44
N THR A 24 -16.03 14.88 -4.15
CA THR A 24 -15.22 13.87 -3.51
C THR A 24 -16.12 12.89 -2.75
N TYR A 25 -16.02 11.60 -3.06
CA TYR A 25 -16.80 10.56 -2.41
C TYR A 25 -15.99 9.28 -2.19
N VAL A 26 -16.54 8.35 -1.43
CA VAL A 26 -15.92 7.07 -1.12
C VAL A 26 -16.73 5.95 -1.74
N GLU A 27 -16.05 5.10 -2.46
CA GLU A 27 -16.59 3.86 -3.02
C GLU A 27 -15.91 2.65 -2.36
N MET A 28 -16.69 1.60 -2.12
CA MET A 28 -16.17 0.32 -1.63
C MET A 28 -16.15 -0.65 -2.80
N ILE A 29 -14.96 -1.05 -3.22
CA ILE A 29 -14.77 -1.96 -4.35
C ILE A 29 -14.19 -3.26 -3.82
N LYS A 30 -14.62 -4.40 -4.37
CA LYS A 30 -13.99 -5.69 -4.08
C LYS A 30 -12.53 -5.63 -4.50
N GLY A 31 -11.64 -6.08 -3.62
CA GLY A 31 -10.20 -6.12 -3.84
C GLY A 31 -9.60 -7.34 -3.17
N MET A 32 -8.44 -7.75 -3.62
CA MET A 32 -7.65 -8.80 -2.97
C MET A 32 -6.29 -8.25 -2.62
N SER A 33 -5.95 -8.25 -1.34
CA SER A 33 -4.61 -7.87 -0.87
C SER A 33 -3.80 -9.11 -0.49
N PHE A 34 -2.51 -9.05 -0.73
CA PHE A 34 -1.58 -10.14 -0.40
C PHE A 34 -0.17 -9.62 -0.18
N ASP A 35 0.63 -10.42 0.52
CA ASP A 35 2.03 -10.12 0.71
C ASP A 35 2.81 -10.42 -0.58
N GLY A 36 3.38 -9.38 -1.16
CA GLY A 36 4.12 -9.46 -2.40
C GLY A 36 4.94 -8.20 -2.66
N ASN A 37 6.12 -8.36 -3.20
CA ASN A 37 7.02 -7.27 -3.50
C ASN A 37 7.20 -7.12 -5.01
N LEU A 38 7.50 -5.90 -5.45
CA LEU A 38 8.11 -5.73 -6.77
C LEU A 38 9.36 -6.60 -6.84
N ILE A 39 9.44 -7.44 -7.86
CA ILE A 39 10.59 -8.33 -8.04
C ILE A 39 11.90 -7.54 -8.22
N SER A 40 11.81 -6.33 -8.75
CA SER A 40 12.93 -5.41 -8.96
C SER A 40 12.48 -3.96 -8.88
N ARG A 41 13.42 -3.07 -8.49
CA ARG A 41 13.24 -1.60 -8.53
C ARG A 41 13.02 -1.05 -9.96
N LEU A 42 13.32 -1.83 -10.99
CA LEU A 42 13.06 -1.47 -12.39
C LEU A 42 11.56 -1.20 -12.65
N PHE A 43 10.66 -1.78 -11.84
CA PHE A 43 9.21 -1.64 -11.99
C PHE A 43 8.57 -0.62 -11.05
N THR A 44 9.36 0.17 -10.29
CA THR A 44 8.82 1.12 -9.30
C THR A 44 7.86 2.14 -9.92
N GLN A 45 8.12 2.60 -11.14
CA GLN A 45 7.24 3.54 -11.85
C GLN A 45 5.87 2.96 -12.20
N ASN A 46 5.76 1.62 -12.23
CA ASN A 46 4.54 0.88 -12.56
C ASN A 46 3.91 0.21 -11.33
N SER A 47 4.24 0.66 -10.13
CA SER A 47 3.65 0.16 -8.88
C SER A 47 2.17 0.51 -8.71
N ASN A 48 1.65 1.42 -9.53
CA ASN A 48 0.24 1.78 -9.60
C ASN A 48 -0.17 1.82 -11.08
N MET A 49 -0.98 0.87 -11.53
CA MET A 49 -1.47 0.79 -12.92
C MET A 49 -2.97 0.55 -12.93
N GLU A 50 -3.63 1.08 -13.96
CA GLU A 50 -5.07 0.96 -14.18
C GLU A 50 -5.37 0.12 -15.42
N ASN A 51 -6.53 -0.54 -15.40
CA ASN A 51 -7.05 -1.32 -16.51
C ASN A 51 -6.04 -2.38 -17.01
N VAL A 52 -5.66 -3.28 -16.12
CA VAL A 52 -4.47 -4.13 -16.23
C VAL A 52 -4.85 -5.56 -16.62
N TYR A 53 -4.10 -6.14 -17.55
CA TYR A 53 -4.09 -7.60 -17.77
C TYR A 53 -3.23 -8.28 -16.69
N VAL A 54 -3.64 -9.46 -16.25
CA VAL A 54 -2.95 -10.20 -15.21
C VAL A 54 -2.62 -11.60 -15.67
N ALA A 55 -1.36 -11.99 -15.49
CA ALA A 55 -0.88 -13.35 -15.67
C ALA A 55 -0.36 -13.89 -14.34
N THR A 56 -0.81 -15.09 -13.94
CA THR A 56 -0.38 -15.75 -12.71
C THR A 56 0.44 -16.98 -13.02
N VAL A 57 1.67 -17.05 -12.49
CA VAL A 57 2.63 -18.10 -12.80
C VAL A 57 3.24 -18.62 -11.50
N ASN A 58 2.96 -19.87 -11.12
CA ASN A 58 3.44 -20.42 -9.85
C ASN A 58 4.84 -21.06 -9.94
N TYR A 59 5.60 -20.68 -10.94
CA TYR A 59 6.98 -21.13 -11.13
C TYR A 59 7.87 -19.98 -11.61
N LYS A 60 9.18 -20.24 -11.69
CA LYS A 60 10.14 -19.25 -12.15
C LYS A 60 10.14 -19.17 -13.68
N ILE A 61 9.95 -17.97 -14.22
CA ILE A 61 10.14 -17.67 -15.65
C ILE A 61 11.63 -17.44 -15.89
N GLU A 62 12.25 -18.27 -16.72
CA GLU A 62 13.70 -18.24 -16.90
C GLU A 62 14.15 -17.53 -18.17
N ARG A 63 13.33 -17.57 -19.24
CA ARG A 63 13.73 -17.10 -20.56
C ARG A 63 12.71 -16.14 -21.16
N VAL A 64 13.21 -15.20 -21.95
CA VAL A 64 12.38 -14.16 -22.59
C VAL A 64 11.39 -14.76 -23.61
N ASP A 65 11.77 -15.82 -24.31
CA ASP A 65 10.91 -16.48 -25.30
C ASP A 65 9.66 -17.13 -24.68
N GLU A 66 9.66 -17.42 -23.38
CA GLU A 66 8.49 -17.94 -22.69
C GLU A 66 7.30 -16.95 -22.65
N ILE A 67 7.59 -15.63 -22.68
CA ILE A 67 6.56 -14.59 -22.58
C ILE A 67 6.40 -13.74 -23.85
N SER A 68 7.33 -13.84 -24.80
CA SER A 68 7.38 -12.96 -25.97
C SER A 68 6.11 -13.04 -26.82
N SER A 69 5.63 -14.26 -27.13
CA SER A 69 4.41 -14.46 -27.90
C SER A 69 3.17 -13.86 -27.23
N LEU A 70 3.05 -13.98 -25.89
CA LEU A 70 1.96 -13.41 -25.13
C LEU A 70 2.01 -11.87 -25.16
N LEU A 71 3.19 -11.27 -24.99
CA LEU A 71 3.38 -9.82 -25.05
C LEU A 71 3.05 -9.26 -26.43
N GLU A 72 3.46 -9.92 -27.51
CA GLU A 72 3.10 -9.54 -28.89
C GLU A 72 1.59 -9.53 -29.11
N GLN A 73 0.88 -10.52 -28.57
CA GLN A 73 -0.58 -10.58 -28.64
C GLN A 73 -1.23 -9.39 -27.89
N VAL A 74 -0.75 -9.05 -26.68
CA VAL A 74 -1.26 -7.90 -25.91
C VAL A 74 -0.99 -6.58 -26.63
N VAL A 75 0.22 -6.39 -27.18
CA VAL A 75 0.59 -5.17 -27.93
C VAL A 75 -0.24 -5.01 -29.18
N THR A 76 -0.56 -6.11 -29.86
CA THR A 76 -1.37 -6.09 -31.08
C THR A 76 -2.84 -5.79 -30.82
N LYS A 77 -3.37 -6.21 -29.66
CA LYS A 77 -4.78 -6.02 -29.29
C LYS A 77 -5.08 -4.58 -28.88
N ASP A 78 -4.62 -4.13 -27.71
CA ASP A 78 -5.00 -2.82 -27.15
C ASP A 78 -3.92 -2.16 -26.29
N LYS A 79 -2.75 -2.75 -26.18
CA LYS A 79 -1.57 -2.22 -25.45
C LYS A 79 -1.82 -1.87 -23.98
N ARG A 80 -2.79 -2.52 -23.33
CA ARG A 80 -3.01 -2.30 -21.90
C ARG A 80 -1.81 -2.79 -21.10
N PRO A 81 -1.59 -2.18 -19.92
CA PRO A 81 -0.56 -2.67 -19.00
C PRO A 81 -0.76 -4.14 -18.64
N ILE A 82 0.34 -4.84 -18.39
CA ILE A 82 0.32 -6.23 -17.94
C ILE A 82 1.03 -6.39 -16.59
N LEU A 83 0.39 -7.12 -15.69
CA LEU A 83 0.94 -7.54 -14.41
C LEU A 83 1.27 -9.02 -14.46
N PHE A 84 2.49 -9.37 -14.11
CA PHE A 84 2.89 -10.74 -13.83
C PHE A 84 2.94 -10.96 -12.31
N ILE A 85 2.18 -11.91 -11.79
CA ILE A 85 2.27 -12.39 -10.42
C ILE A 85 2.98 -13.73 -10.48
N VAL A 86 4.23 -13.79 -10.03
CA VAL A 86 5.12 -14.91 -10.23
C VAL A 86 5.73 -15.44 -8.95
N ASP A 87 6.16 -16.71 -8.96
CA ASP A 87 7.02 -17.25 -7.91
C ASP A 87 8.43 -16.65 -7.99
N ASP A 88 8.99 -16.59 -9.21
CA ASP A 88 10.25 -15.90 -9.50
C ASP A 88 10.38 -15.56 -10.99
N MET A 89 11.35 -14.72 -11.34
CA MET A 89 11.67 -14.37 -12.73
C MET A 89 13.16 -14.05 -12.87
N SER A 90 13.81 -14.58 -13.91
CA SER A 90 15.22 -14.33 -14.15
C SER A 90 15.47 -12.85 -14.47
N PHE A 91 16.70 -12.39 -14.19
CA PHE A 91 17.06 -10.99 -14.43
C PHE A 91 16.96 -10.63 -15.92
N ASP A 92 17.32 -11.53 -16.82
CA ASP A 92 17.25 -11.29 -18.27
C ASP A 92 15.82 -11.00 -18.74
N VAL A 93 14.84 -11.71 -18.18
CA VAL A 93 13.41 -11.47 -18.46
C VAL A 93 12.93 -10.15 -17.87
N GLN A 94 13.36 -9.82 -16.64
CA GLN A 94 13.04 -8.53 -16.00
C GLN A 94 13.61 -7.37 -16.81
N ASP A 95 14.87 -7.47 -17.28
CA ASP A 95 15.52 -6.44 -18.07
C ASP A 95 14.85 -6.28 -19.43
N ALA A 96 14.50 -7.38 -20.10
CA ALA A 96 13.77 -7.33 -21.36
C ALA A 96 12.40 -6.65 -21.21
N LEU A 97 11.64 -6.93 -20.13
CA LEU A 97 10.39 -6.23 -19.82
C LEU A 97 10.62 -4.75 -19.57
N HIS A 98 11.68 -4.38 -18.84
CA HIS A 98 12.01 -2.99 -18.55
C HIS A 98 12.38 -2.21 -19.81
N GLN A 99 13.23 -2.78 -20.70
CA GLN A 99 13.60 -2.15 -21.95
C GLN A 99 12.42 -1.90 -22.89
N ASN A 100 11.38 -2.71 -22.80
CA ASN A 100 10.15 -2.62 -23.61
C ASN A 100 9.00 -1.81 -22.97
N GLN A 101 9.23 -1.08 -21.87
CA GLN A 101 8.21 -0.28 -21.16
C GLN A 101 7.54 0.79 -22.04
N ASN A 102 8.23 1.28 -23.08
CA ASN A 102 7.67 2.24 -24.04
C ASN A 102 6.63 1.62 -24.98
N TYR A 103 6.67 0.31 -25.19
CA TYR A 103 5.72 -0.42 -26.03
C TYR A 103 4.55 -0.97 -25.23
N ILE A 104 4.86 -1.54 -24.05
CA ILE A 104 3.87 -2.07 -23.13
C ILE A 104 4.33 -1.84 -21.69
N LYS A 105 3.51 -1.17 -20.90
CA LYS A 105 3.77 -1.03 -19.46
C LYS A 105 3.63 -2.40 -18.81
N SER A 106 4.65 -2.83 -18.11
CA SER A 106 4.63 -4.10 -17.38
C SER A 106 5.08 -3.92 -15.93
N CYS A 107 4.56 -4.74 -15.06
CA CYS A 107 4.97 -4.85 -13.67
C CYS A 107 5.07 -6.31 -13.28
N VAL A 108 6.01 -6.63 -12.40
CA VAL A 108 6.22 -7.99 -11.92
C VAL A 108 6.23 -8.00 -10.40
N ILE A 109 5.32 -8.79 -9.82
CA ILE A 109 5.20 -9.02 -8.39
C ILE A 109 5.66 -10.44 -8.10
N LYS A 110 6.60 -10.56 -7.16
CA LYS A 110 6.93 -11.82 -6.53
C LYS A 110 6.02 -11.99 -5.31
N ALA A 111 5.21 -13.04 -5.30
CA ALA A 111 4.36 -13.35 -4.15
C ALA A 111 5.20 -13.95 -3.02
N ASN A 112 5.04 -13.41 -1.80
CA ASN A 112 5.78 -13.90 -0.61
C ASN A 112 4.99 -15.02 0.09
N VAL A 113 4.59 -16.03 -0.66
CA VAL A 113 3.81 -17.16 -0.15
C VAL A 113 4.60 -18.46 -0.36
N TYR A 114 4.71 -19.27 0.70
CA TYR A 114 5.57 -20.45 0.72
C TYR A 114 4.82 -21.70 1.17
N GLY A 115 5.36 -22.87 0.84
CA GLY A 115 4.83 -24.16 1.25
C GLY A 115 3.45 -24.47 0.66
N ASP A 116 2.62 -25.14 1.45
CA ASP A 116 1.29 -25.63 1.01
C ASP A 116 0.30 -24.49 0.68
N LYS A 117 0.52 -23.29 1.23
CA LYS A 117 -0.30 -22.11 0.94
C LYS A 117 -0.05 -21.54 -0.45
N ARG A 118 1.11 -21.83 -1.07
CA ARG A 118 1.51 -21.23 -2.34
C ARG A 118 0.54 -21.57 -3.47
N ASN A 119 0.31 -22.83 -3.72
CA ASN A 119 -0.57 -23.27 -4.82
C ASN A 119 -1.99 -22.73 -4.64
N LYS A 120 -2.50 -22.76 -3.40
CA LYS A 120 -3.82 -22.22 -3.06
C LYS A 120 -3.92 -20.71 -3.32
N PHE A 121 -2.87 -19.96 -2.97
CA PHE A 121 -2.81 -18.52 -3.24
C PHE A 121 -2.88 -18.22 -4.74
N TYR A 122 -2.06 -18.94 -5.55
CA TYR A 122 -2.07 -18.74 -7.00
C TYR A 122 -3.41 -19.14 -7.63
N GLU A 123 -4.07 -20.17 -7.11
CA GLU A 123 -5.42 -20.54 -7.51
C GLU A 123 -6.43 -19.43 -7.17
N ASP A 124 -6.41 -18.92 -5.92
CA ASP A 124 -7.30 -17.86 -5.44
C ASP A 124 -7.18 -16.59 -6.28
N ILE A 125 -5.95 -16.09 -6.50
CA ILE A 125 -5.73 -14.88 -7.29
C ILE A 125 -6.10 -15.09 -8.76
N SER A 126 -5.83 -16.27 -9.34
CA SER A 126 -6.22 -16.60 -10.71
C SER A 126 -7.73 -16.55 -10.89
N LYS A 127 -8.47 -17.15 -9.96
CA LYS A 127 -9.94 -17.11 -9.94
C LYS A 127 -10.47 -15.69 -9.73
N TYR A 128 -9.82 -14.92 -8.84
CA TYR A 128 -10.24 -13.54 -8.57
C TYR A 128 -10.12 -12.63 -9.80
N VAL A 129 -9.02 -12.73 -10.56
CA VAL A 129 -8.81 -11.89 -11.77
C VAL A 129 -9.38 -12.52 -13.04
N GLY A 130 -9.77 -13.79 -13.01
CA GLY A 130 -10.30 -14.52 -14.16
C GLY A 130 -9.22 -14.92 -15.16
N CYS A 131 -8.01 -15.30 -14.71
CA CYS A 131 -6.95 -15.80 -15.57
C CYS A 131 -6.78 -17.31 -15.41
N LYS A 132 -6.13 -17.90 -16.41
CA LYS A 132 -5.63 -19.27 -16.30
C LYS A 132 -4.38 -19.28 -15.43
N LEU A 133 -4.31 -20.20 -14.47
CA LEU A 133 -3.10 -20.43 -13.70
C LEU A 133 -2.06 -21.17 -14.56
N PHE A 134 -0.87 -20.61 -14.69
CA PHE A 134 0.26 -21.27 -15.33
C PHE A 134 1.08 -22.01 -14.27
N SER A 135 1.11 -23.33 -14.37
CA SER A 135 1.70 -24.25 -13.40
C SER A 135 2.41 -25.40 -14.09
N ILE A 136 3.62 -25.72 -13.64
CA ILE A 136 4.35 -26.90 -14.10
C ILE A 136 3.63 -28.18 -13.67
N GLU A 137 3.05 -28.19 -12.47
CA GLU A 137 2.34 -29.34 -11.91
C GLU A 137 1.13 -29.72 -12.78
N ASP A 138 0.43 -28.71 -13.32
CA ASP A 138 -0.73 -28.89 -14.19
C ASP A 138 -0.35 -29.00 -15.68
N GLY A 139 0.93 -28.93 -16.01
CA GLY A 139 1.42 -28.95 -17.39
C GLY A 139 1.04 -27.71 -18.21
N THR A 140 0.64 -26.62 -17.54
CA THR A 140 0.23 -25.36 -18.18
C THR A 140 1.38 -24.36 -18.13
N LEU A 141 2.11 -24.22 -19.22
CA LEU A 141 3.25 -23.30 -19.29
C LEU A 141 2.84 -21.95 -19.91
N ILE A 142 3.42 -20.86 -19.42
CA ILE A 142 3.17 -19.52 -19.95
C ILE A 142 3.61 -19.36 -21.40
N SER A 143 4.56 -20.17 -21.85
CA SER A 143 4.99 -20.22 -23.26
C SER A 143 3.88 -20.64 -24.24
N SER A 144 2.86 -21.33 -23.75
CA SER A 144 1.66 -21.70 -24.51
C SER A 144 0.47 -20.79 -24.30
N ALA A 145 0.67 -19.68 -23.56
CA ALA A 145 -0.41 -18.77 -23.22
C ALA A 145 -0.97 -18.04 -24.43
N SER A 146 -2.28 -17.91 -24.45
CA SER A 146 -3.01 -17.04 -25.36
C SER A 146 -3.49 -15.78 -24.65
N PHE A 147 -3.89 -14.77 -25.43
CA PHE A 147 -4.45 -13.55 -24.89
C PHE A 147 -5.72 -13.80 -24.03
N GLU A 148 -6.51 -14.79 -24.38
CA GLU A 148 -7.74 -15.18 -23.70
C GLU A 148 -7.48 -15.81 -22.31
N ASP A 149 -6.27 -16.31 -22.08
CA ASP A 149 -5.86 -16.87 -20.79
C ASP A 149 -5.54 -15.79 -19.73
N LEU A 150 -5.43 -14.51 -20.15
CA LEU A 150 -5.14 -13.39 -19.25
C LEU A 150 -6.38 -12.96 -18.46
N GLY A 151 -6.18 -12.77 -17.18
CA GLY A 151 -7.15 -12.12 -16.32
C GLY A 151 -7.15 -10.60 -16.49
N LYS A 152 -8.10 -9.95 -15.82
CA LYS A 152 -8.27 -8.50 -15.86
C LYS A 152 -8.57 -7.95 -14.48
N CYS A 153 -8.08 -6.76 -14.21
CA CYS A 153 -8.48 -5.99 -13.03
C CYS A 153 -8.54 -4.49 -13.35
N ASP A 154 -9.29 -3.75 -12.54
CA ASP A 154 -9.43 -2.33 -12.74
C ASP A 154 -8.15 -1.60 -12.35
N ARG A 155 -7.49 -2.04 -11.26
CA ARG A 155 -6.27 -1.40 -10.77
C ARG A 155 -5.39 -2.38 -9.98
N ILE A 156 -4.08 -2.10 -10.00
CA ILE A 156 -3.12 -2.65 -9.04
C ILE A 156 -2.45 -1.51 -8.27
N LYS A 157 -2.15 -1.74 -7.01
CA LYS A 157 -1.31 -0.87 -6.18
C LYS A 157 -0.35 -1.74 -5.37
N ILE A 158 0.93 -1.36 -5.39
CA ILE A 158 1.98 -2.02 -4.61
C ILE A 158 2.57 -0.99 -3.67
N ASP A 159 2.50 -1.26 -2.38
CA ASP A 159 2.99 -0.41 -1.31
C ASP A 159 3.87 -1.24 -0.37
N GLY A 160 5.18 -1.04 -0.49
CA GLY A 160 6.16 -1.82 0.28
C GLY A 160 6.06 -3.31 -0.01
N SER A 161 5.64 -4.08 0.99
CA SER A 161 5.49 -5.54 0.92
C SER A 161 4.05 -6.00 0.66
N LYS A 162 3.11 -5.07 0.47
CA LYS A 162 1.70 -5.39 0.15
C LYS A 162 1.38 -5.05 -1.29
N ALA A 163 0.76 -6.00 -1.96
CA ALA A 163 0.17 -5.80 -3.28
C ALA A 163 -1.36 -5.89 -3.17
N VAL A 164 -2.05 -5.04 -3.91
CA VAL A 164 -3.51 -4.97 -3.92
C VAL A 164 -3.99 -4.99 -5.36
N VAL A 165 -4.87 -5.94 -5.64
CA VAL A 165 -5.59 -6.05 -6.91
C VAL A 165 -7.03 -5.65 -6.68
N VAL A 166 -7.49 -4.60 -7.36
CA VAL A 166 -8.83 -4.02 -7.19
C VAL A 166 -9.66 -4.33 -8.43
N GLY A 167 -10.92 -4.75 -8.21
CA GLY A 167 -11.88 -4.97 -9.28
C GLY A 167 -11.48 -6.11 -10.21
N GLY A 168 -11.01 -7.23 -9.68
CA GLY A 168 -10.76 -8.44 -10.47
C GLY A 168 -12.03 -8.88 -11.22
N LYS A 169 -11.86 -9.34 -12.45
CA LYS A 169 -12.97 -9.69 -13.36
C LYS A 169 -13.21 -11.20 -13.45
N GLY A 170 -12.83 -11.95 -12.41
CA GLY A 170 -13.12 -13.38 -12.33
C GLY A 170 -14.63 -13.65 -12.31
N GLU A 171 -15.03 -14.65 -13.08
CA GLU A 171 -16.42 -15.11 -13.09
C GLU A 171 -16.68 -16.06 -11.91
N ASN A 172 -17.90 -16.07 -11.41
CA ASN A 172 -18.39 -17.00 -10.37
C ASN A 172 -17.57 -17.02 -9.06
N ILE A 173 -16.99 -15.89 -8.66
CA ILE A 173 -16.15 -15.81 -7.46
C ILE A 173 -16.91 -16.25 -6.19
N GLU A 174 -18.21 -15.97 -6.08
CA GLU A 174 -19.04 -16.37 -4.93
C GLU A 174 -19.22 -17.91 -4.88
N GLU A 175 -19.35 -18.57 -6.04
CA GLU A 175 -19.40 -20.02 -6.13
C GLU A 175 -18.04 -20.63 -5.73
N TYR A 176 -16.96 -20.04 -6.21
CA TYR A 176 -15.59 -20.45 -5.82
C TYR A 176 -15.37 -20.32 -4.30
N ILE A 177 -15.79 -19.21 -3.68
CA ILE A 177 -15.74 -19.04 -2.23
C ILE A 177 -16.49 -20.15 -1.51
N SER A 178 -17.68 -20.51 -1.99
CA SER A 178 -18.46 -21.61 -1.41
C SER A 178 -17.74 -22.96 -1.53
N LEU A 179 -17.03 -23.20 -2.61
CA LEU A 179 -16.20 -24.40 -2.77
C LEU A 179 -15.01 -24.39 -1.79
N VAL A 180 -14.34 -23.25 -1.60
CA VAL A 180 -13.27 -23.10 -0.62
C VAL A 180 -13.78 -23.33 0.81
N GLU A 181 -14.98 -22.88 1.14
CA GLU A 181 -15.64 -23.14 2.43
C GLU A 181 -15.86 -24.66 2.68
N GLN A 182 -16.24 -25.38 1.64
CA GLN A 182 -16.50 -26.84 1.72
C GLN A 182 -15.22 -27.67 1.82
N GLN A 183 -14.11 -27.22 1.26
CA GLN A 183 -12.83 -27.93 1.31
C GLN A 183 -12.31 -28.13 2.74
N GLY A 184 -12.65 -27.22 3.67
CA GLY A 184 -12.16 -27.28 5.04
C GLY A 184 -10.65 -26.99 5.12
N GLY A 185 -10.14 -26.87 6.34
CA GLY A 185 -8.72 -26.61 6.58
C GLY A 185 -8.49 -25.37 7.45
N SER A 186 -7.30 -25.26 8.01
CA SER A 186 -6.96 -24.16 8.94
C SER A 186 -6.83 -22.80 8.25
N ASP A 187 -6.57 -22.78 6.96
CA ASP A 187 -6.35 -21.60 6.11
C ASP A 187 -7.61 -21.07 5.40
N VAL A 188 -8.71 -21.83 5.44
CA VAL A 188 -9.96 -21.47 4.75
C VAL A 188 -10.48 -20.09 5.16
N LYS A 189 -10.44 -19.77 6.45
CA LYS A 189 -10.90 -18.45 6.94
C LYS A 189 -10.07 -17.29 6.39
N GLU A 190 -8.76 -17.47 6.32
CA GLU A 190 -7.82 -16.49 5.79
C GLU A 190 -8.04 -16.29 4.27
N ARG A 191 -8.18 -17.38 3.52
CA ARG A 191 -8.47 -17.35 2.07
C ARG A 191 -9.77 -16.63 1.76
N ILE A 192 -10.85 -16.97 2.48
CA ILE A 192 -12.16 -16.33 2.29
C ILE A 192 -12.11 -14.85 2.65
N ALA A 193 -11.42 -14.49 3.73
CA ALA A 193 -11.24 -13.09 4.11
C ALA A 193 -10.56 -12.30 2.99
N SER A 194 -9.48 -12.82 2.39
CA SER A 194 -8.78 -12.20 1.27
C SER A 194 -9.66 -12.08 0.02
N LEU A 195 -10.43 -13.11 -0.32
CA LEU A 195 -11.33 -13.10 -1.48
C LEU A 195 -12.55 -12.19 -1.33
N LYS A 196 -13.01 -11.96 -0.08
CA LYS A 196 -14.12 -11.06 0.26
C LYS A 196 -13.67 -9.65 0.66
N GLU A 197 -12.38 -9.37 0.64
CA GLU A 197 -11.83 -8.09 1.06
C GLU A 197 -12.42 -6.95 0.23
N SER A 198 -12.66 -5.84 0.91
CA SER A 198 -13.11 -4.60 0.27
C SER A 198 -12.04 -3.53 0.41
N VAL A 199 -11.73 -2.88 -0.69
CA VAL A 199 -10.82 -1.75 -0.76
C VAL A 199 -11.65 -0.46 -0.74
N GLY A 200 -11.28 0.46 0.14
CA GLY A 200 -11.87 1.80 0.15
C GLY A 200 -11.22 2.66 -0.93
N VAL A 201 -11.99 3.08 -1.92
CA VAL A 201 -11.51 3.98 -2.96
C VAL A 201 -12.03 5.38 -2.70
N ILE A 202 -11.12 6.33 -2.45
CA ILE A 202 -11.47 7.74 -2.29
C ILE A 202 -11.42 8.37 -3.68
N LYS A 203 -12.58 8.68 -4.25
CA LYS A 203 -12.71 9.40 -5.50
C LYS A 203 -12.60 10.89 -5.24
N LEU A 204 -11.51 11.51 -5.70
CA LEU A 204 -11.24 12.94 -5.52
C LEU A 204 -11.78 13.76 -6.68
N GLY A 205 -12.71 14.66 -6.37
CA GLY A 205 -13.18 15.67 -7.31
C GLY A 205 -12.30 16.91 -7.28
N ALA A 206 -11.94 17.42 -8.46
CA ALA A 206 -11.23 18.69 -8.61
C ALA A 206 -11.59 19.33 -9.93
N SER A 207 -11.54 20.67 -9.97
CA SER A 207 -11.85 21.46 -11.17
C SER A 207 -10.63 21.66 -12.06
N THR A 208 -9.43 21.55 -11.51
CA THR A 208 -8.16 21.71 -12.23
C THR A 208 -7.15 20.62 -11.82
N LYS A 209 -6.17 20.39 -12.70
CA LYS A 209 -5.11 19.43 -12.42
C LYS A 209 -4.29 19.83 -11.18
N THR A 210 -3.95 21.10 -11.02
CA THR A 210 -3.19 21.60 -9.88
C THR A 210 -3.94 21.38 -8.56
N GLU A 211 -5.25 21.67 -8.54
CA GLU A 211 -6.11 21.40 -7.39
C GLU A 211 -6.17 19.88 -7.08
N PHE A 212 -6.22 19.07 -8.12
CA PHE A 212 -6.24 17.62 -7.98
C PHE A 212 -4.95 17.09 -7.36
N ASP A 213 -3.79 17.54 -7.88
CA ASP A 213 -2.48 17.11 -7.38
C ASP A 213 -2.31 17.54 -5.90
N GLU A 214 -2.69 18.77 -5.53
CA GLU A 214 -2.68 19.23 -4.13
C GLU A 214 -3.60 18.39 -3.21
N LYS A 215 -4.80 18.05 -3.70
CA LYS A 215 -5.73 17.22 -2.94
C LYS A 215 -5.21 15.80 -2.75
N ILE A 216 -4.56 15.20 -3.75
CA ILE A 216 -3.93 13.88 -3.62
C ILE A 216 -2.92 13.90 -2.49
N ASP A 217 -1.94 14.81 -2.53
CA ASP A 217 -0.89 14.90 -1.53
C ASP A 217 -1.47 15.02 -0.11
N ARG A 218 -2.47 15.87 0.05
CA ARG A 218 -3.15 16.09 1.34
C ARG A 218 -3.92 14.87 1.83
N VAL A 219 -4.56 14.13 0.94
CA VAL A 219 -5.31 12.91 1.30
C VAL A 219 -4.38 11.75 1.56
N GLU A 220 -3.28 11.61 0.81
CA GLU A 220 -2.24 10.61 1.07
C GLU A 220 -1.62 10.81 2.45
N ASP A 221 -1.28 12.04 2.80
CA ASP A 221 -0.75 12.40 4.11
C ASP A 221 -1.72 12.02 5.23
N ALA A 222 -3.00 12.35 5.05
CA ALA A 222 -4.04 12.02 6.02
C ALA A 222 -4.31 10.50 6.13
N ILE A 223 -4.20 9.74 5.04
CA ILE A 223 -4.29 8.27 5.05
C ILE A 223 -3.12 7.68 5.84
N ASN A 224 -1.89 8.12 5.55
CA ASN A 224 -0.69 7.64 6.21
C ASN A 224 -0.70 7.96 7.70
N ALA A 225 -1.08 9.17 8.08
CA ALA A 225 -1.25 9.58 9.48
C ALA A 225 -2.32 8.73 10.20
N THR A 226 -3.46 8.48 9.55
CA THR A 226 -4.54 7.66 10.12
C THR A 226 -4.10 6.21 10.30
N LYS A 227 -3.41 5.63 9.31
CA LYS A 227 -2.87 4.26 9.37
C LYS A 227 -1.87 4.12 10.52
N SER A 228 -0.93 5.04 10.64
CA SER A 228 0.05 5.05 11.73
C SER A 228 -0.64 5.19 13.11
N ALA A 229 -1.63 6.06 13.22
CA ALA A 229 -2.40 6.23 14.45
C ALA A 229 -3.20 4.98 14.85
N LEU A 230 -3.74 4.23 13.88
CA LEU A 230 -4.45 2.98 14.13
C LEU A 230 -3.53 1.85 14.57
N LEU A 231 -2.29 1.82 14.07
CA LEU A 231 -1.30 0.79 14.38
C LEU A 231 -0.60 1.04 15.72
N GLU A 232 -0.15 2.27 15.96
CA GLU A 232 0.75 2.61 17.07
C GLU A 232 0.12 3.56 18.11
N GLY A 233 -1.06 4.09 17.83
CA GLY A 233 -1.71 5.10 18.67
C GLY A 233 -1.20 6.52 18.37
N VAL A 234 -1.51 7.44 19.28
CA VAL A 234 -1.19 8.86 19.13
C VAL A 234 -0.53 9.41 20.40
N ILE A 235 0.31 10.42 20.23
CA ILE A 235 0.91 11.20 21.31
C ILE A 235 0.50 12.68 21.15
N PRO A 236 0.60 13.50 22.22
CA PRO A 236 0.36 14.92 22.11
C PRO A 236 1.25 15.59 21.07
N GLY A 237 0.64 16.37 20.17
CA GLY A 237 1.32 17.13 19.13
C GLY A 237 1.98 18.42 19.63
N GLY A 238 2.39 19.28 18.68
CA GLY A 238 2.94 20.60 18.99
C GLY A 238 4.27 20.58 19.77
N GLY A 239 4.99 19.44 19.75
CA GLY A 239 6.20 19.24 20.54
C GLY A 239 5.94 18.97 22.03
N ILE A 240 4.68 18.89 22.48
CA ILE A 240 4.30 18.72 23.89
C ILE A 240 4.81 17.41 24.47
N ALA A 241 4.76 16.31 23.71
CA ALA A 241 5.30 15.03 24.16
C ALA A 241 6.79 15.13 24.48
N LEU A 242 7.58 15.74 23.59
CA LEU A 242 9.02 15.98 23.80
C LEU A 242 9.28 16.91 24.97
N LEU A 243 8.50 18.00 25.10
CA LEU A 243 8.62 18.94 26.20
C LEU A 243 8.40 18.26 27.55
N LYS A 244 7.41 17.38 27.68
CA LYS A 244 7.16 16.62 28.91
C LYS A 244 8.25 15.60 29.22
N ILE A 245 8.77 14.93 28.21
CA ILE A 245 9.93 14.05 28.37
C ILE A 245 11.13 14.86 28.88
N ALA A 246 11.41 16.01 28.27
CA ALA A 246 12.47 16.89 28.70
C ALA A 246 12.32 17.29 30.20
N THR A 247 11.12 17.70 30.58
CA THR A 247 10.84 18.15 31.95
C THR A 247 10.97 17.00 32.97
N ASN A 248 10.47 15.80 32.65
CA ASN A 248 10.41 14.72 33.61
C ASN A 248 11.74 13.97 33.75
N PHE A 249 12.47 13.77 32.64
CA PHE A 249 13.64 12.88 32.61
C PHE A 249 14.98 13.62 32.56
N LEU A 250 15.02 14.86 32.11
CA LEU A 250 16.28 15.62 31.95
C LEU A 250 16.55 16.62 33.06
N LYS A 251 15.56 16.96 33.89
CA LYS A 251 15.68 17.99 34.94
C LYS A 251 16.18 17.45 36.27
N GLU A 252 16.03 16.16 36.57
CA GLU A 252 16.35 15.57 37.87
C GLU A 252 17.55 14.59 37.79
N GLY A 253 18.46 14.70 38.74
CA GLY A 253 19.57 13.77 38.96
C GLY A 253 20.88 14.44 39.33
N SER A 254 21.75 13.69 40.01
CA SER A 254 23.11 14.12 40.33
C SER A 254 24.03 13.49 39.26
N PHE A 255 24.64 14.32 38.42
CA PHE A 255 25.43 13.86 37.26
C PHE A 255 26.86 14.39 37.35
N SER A 256 27.78 13.74 36.66
CA SER A 256 29.10 14.33 36.40
C SER A 256 28.98 15.61 35.57
N THR A 257 29.99 16.45 35.59
CA THR A 257 30.00 17.74 34.87
C THR A 257 29.74 17.52 33.35
N ASP A 258 30.32 16.49 32.76
CA ASP A 258 30.16 16.22 31.33
C ASP A 258 28.76 15.68 31.00
N GLU A 259 28.21 14.82 31.85
CA GLU A 259 26.84 14.34 31.74
C GLU A 259 25.82 15.45 31.88
N GLU A 260 26.04 16.38 32.79
CA GLU A 260 25.18 17.55 32.99
C GLU A 260 25.15 18.46 31.78
N ILE A 261 26.30 18.70 31.13
CA ILE A 261 26.41 19.47 29.91
C ILE A 261 25.64 18.77 28.77
N GLY A 262 25.84 17.45 28.59
CA GLY A 262 25.12 16.66 27.56
C GLY A 262 23.61 16.66 27.77
N ARG A 263 23.14 16.49 29.00
CA ARG A 263 21.71 16.56 29.36
C ARG A 263 21.11 17.93 29.08
N LYS A 264 21.82 19.01 29.45
CA LYS A 264 21.36 20.39 29.21
C LYS A 264 21.24 20.65 27.70
N ALA A 265 22.23 20.25 26.93
CA ALA A 265 22.17 20.40 25.48
C ALA A 265 20.99 19.62 24.85
N LEU A 266 20.74 18.38 25.31
CA LEU A 266 19.59 17.59 24.87
C LEU A 266 18.26 18.23 25.29
N TYR A 267 18.15 18.70 26.54
CA TYR A 267 16.96 19.42 27.04
C TYR A 267 16.63 20.65 26.20
N GLU A 268 17.63 21.47 25.91
CA GLU A 268 17.46 22.62 25.03
C GLU A 268 16.99 22.21 23.64
N ALA A 269 17.64 21.23 23.03
CA ALA A 269 17.33 20.78 21.66
C ALA A 269 15.89 20.25 21.53
N ILE A 270 15.43 19.38 22.43
CA ILE A 270 14.09 18.77 22.32
C ILE A 270 12.96 19.72 22.73
N THR A 271 13.24 20.85 23.34
CA THR A 271 12.26 21.93 23.65
C THR A 271 12.09 22.92 22.49
N ILE A 272 13.02 22.96 21.53
CA ILE A 272 12.99 23.88 20.38
C ILE A 272 11.71 23.79 19.56
N PRO A 273 11.19 22.60 19.19
CA PRO A 273 9.99 22.50 18.37
C PRO A 273 8.80 23.26 18.95
N SER A 274 8.52 23.10 20.24
CA SER A 274 7.42 23.84 20.92
C SER A 274 7.69 25.32 20.96
N LYS A 275 8.92 25.76 21.20
CA LYS A 275 9.31 27.18 21.23
C LYS A 275 9.10 27.83 19.85
N LEU A 276 9.53 27.15 18.78
CA LEU A 276 9.38 27.68 17.42
C LEU A 276 7.91 27.78 17.00
N ILE A 277 7.06 26.83 17.39
CA ILE A 277 5.62 26.90 17.09
C ILE A 277 5.01 28.13 17.74
N LEU A 278 5.31 28.39 19.03
CA LEU A 278 4.83 29.58 19.75
C LEU A 278 5.37 30.87 19.14
N SER A 279 6.68 30.94 18.90
CA SER A 279 7.33 32.13 18.32
C SER A 279 6.77 32.44 16.92
N ASN A 280 6.60 31.44 16.06
CA ASN A 280 6.04 31.63 14.72
C ASN A 280 4.58 32.08 14.73
N SER A 281 3.83 31.79 15.80
CA SER A 281 2.45 32.26 15.99
C SER A 281 2.37 33.62 16.68
N GLY A 282 3.50 34.27 16.99
CA GLY A 282 3.55 35.54 17.71
C GLY A 282 3.31 35.42 19.19
N LEU A 283 3.27 34.23 19.75
CA LEU A 283 3.11 33.98 21.18
C LEU A 283 4.46 33.99 21.91
N SER A 284 4.45 34.31 23.20
CA SER A 284 5.68 34.28 24.01
C SER A 284 6.14 32.85 24.27
N GLU A 285 7.42 32.57 24.05
CA GLU A 285 8.04 31.30 24.41
C GLU A 285 7.95 30.96 25.90
N GLN A 286 7.76 31.96 26.76
CA GLN A 286 7.58 31.79 28.21
C GLN A 286 6.32 30.98 28.56
N LEU A 287 5.33 30.93 27.65
CA LEU A 287 4.13 30.11 27.82
C LEU A 287 4.44 28.62 27.97
N ILE A 288 5.59 28.17 27.50
CA ILE A 288 6.05 26.78 27.67
C ILE A 288 6.14 26.39 29.15
N ASP A 289 6.46 27.30 30.04
CA ASP A 289 6.60 26.99 31.47
C ASP A 289 5.24 26.59 32.07
N ASN A 290 4.15 27.17 31.59
CA ASN A 290 2.79 26.80 32.02
C ASN A 290 2.41 25.37 31.63
N VAL A 291 2.88 24.92 30.46
CA VAL A 291 2.60 23.55 29.96
C VAL A 291 3.48 22.49 30.65
N LYS A 292 4.69 22.87 31.08
CA LYS A 292 5.59 21.98 31.83
C LYS A 292 5.03 21.58 33.19
N GLU A 293 4.29 22.46 33.85
CA GLU A 293 3.73 22.22 35.17
C GLU A 293 2.41 21.42 35.14
N ASP A 294 1.76 21.34 33.99
CA ASP A 294 0.48 20.66 33.83
C ASP A 294 0.64 19.13 33.80
N LYS A 295 -0.16 18.46 34.63
CA LYS A 295 -0.24 17.00 34.68
C LYS A 295 -0.99 16.41 33.48
N PHE A 296 -1.77 17.20 32.77
CA PHE A 296 -2.55 16.79 31.59
C PHE A 296 -1.77 17.08 30.29
N ASN A 297 -2.02 16.31 29.25
CA ASN A 297 -1.43 16.52 27.92
C ASN A 297 -2.07 17.74 27.21
N ILE A 298 -1.95 18.90 27.81
CA ILE A 298 -2.47 20.18 27.30
C ILE A 298 -1.35 20.89 26.55
N GLY A 299 -1.69 21.48 25.42
CA GLY A 299 -0.83 22.32 24.60
C GLY A 299 -1.56 23.63 24.22
N TRP A 300 -0.95 24.37 23.32
CA TRP A 300 -1.51 25.62 22.80
C TRP A 300 -2.13 25.40 21.44
N ASP A 301 -3.34 25.88 21.22
CA ASP A 301 -3.92 26.04 19.90
C ASP A 301 -3.49 27.39 19.33
N VAL A 302 -2.54 27.38 18.41
CA VAL A 302 -1.97 28.59 17.80
C VAL A 302 -2.83 29.15 16.65
N ALA A 303 -3.92 28.47 16.29
CA ALA A 303 -4.85 28.89 15.25
C ALA A 303 -6.08 29.63 15.79
N SER A 304 -6.31 29.64 17.12
CA SER A 304 -7.46 30.26 17.79
C SER A 304 -7.14 31.60 18.46
#